data_cac9a5ea762da22e3efb1bd423e6d334
#
_entry.id   cac9a5ea762da22e3efb1bd423e6d334
#
_cell.length_a   1.000
_cell.length_b   1.000
_cell.length_c   1.000
_cell.angle_alpha   90.00
_cell.angle_beta   90.00
_cell.angle_gamma   90.00
#
_symmetry.space_group_name_H-M   'P 1'
#
loop_
_entity.id
_entity.type
_entity.pdbx_description
1 polymer ?
#
loop_
_entity_poly.entity_id
_entity_poly.type
_entity_poly.pdbx_seq_one_letter_code
_entity_poly.pdbx_strand_id
1 'polypeptide(L)'
;MLAGVIYQESKFHAHARSSSGAIGLMQLLPATAKGIAVHTGGSRFRVSDLDNPEINVRYGSWYLRHLLDKYGDERTALAAYNAGQENVDRWREEGQGIAFAETRHYVKRVEHLKTLYRRGYRSQLYASN
;
A
#
# COMPACT_ATOMS: atom_id res chain seq x y z
N MET A 1 -9.36 4.51 0.56
CA MET A 1 -8.28 3.73 -0.09
C MET A 1 -7.26 3.18 0.89
N LEU A 2 -6.78 3.98 1.82
CA LEU A 2 -5.79 3.54 2.81
C LEU A 2 -6.27 2.34 3.63
N ALA A 3 -7.49 2.40 4.17
CA ALA A 3 -8.07 1.28 4.92
C ALA A 3 -8.17 0.01 4.08
N GLY A 4 -8.51 0.13 2.80
CA GLY A 4 -8.56 -1.01 1.88
C GLY A 4 -7.20 -1.66 1.69
N VAL A 5 -6.14 -0.85 1.54
CA VAL A 5 -4.77 -1.35 1.44
C VAL A 5 -4.37 -2.07 2.72
N ILE A 6 -4.60 -1.47 3.88
CA ILE A 6 -4.25 -2.08 5.17
C ILE A 6 -4.97 -3.41 5.37
N TYR A 7 -6.26 -3.46 5.09
CA TYR A 7 -7.01 -4.71 5.21
C TYR A 7 -6.47 -5.79 4.28
N GLN A 8 -6.24 -5.45 3.01
CA GLN A 8 -5.74 -6.40 2.02
C GLN A 8 -4.33 -6.90 2.39
N GLU A 9 -3.48 -6.01 2.93
CA GLU A 9 -2.12 -6.37 3.30
C GLU A 9 -2.03 -7.19 4.58
N SER A 10 -2.75 -6.80 5.62
CA SER A 10 -2.54 -7.37 6.96
C SER A 10 -3.81 -7.73 7.72
N LYS A 11 -4.99 -7.39 7.20
CA LYS A 11 -6.27 -7.48 7.94
C LYS A 11 -6.20 -6.74 9.28
N PHE A 12 -5.48 -5.62 9.30
CA PHE A 12 -5.23 -4.79 10.50
C PHE A 12 -4.43 -5.51 11.59
N HIS A 13 -3.63 -6.52 11.25
CA HIS A 13 -2.72 -7.14 12.19
C HIS A 13 -1.39 -6.38 12.22
N ALA A 14 -1.12 -5.67 13.32
CA ALA A 14 0.02 -4.76 13.44
C ALA A 14 1.39 -5.45 13.30
N HIS A 15 1.46 -6.74 13.62
CA HIS A 15 2.72 -7.51 13.58
C HIS A 15 2.75 -8.54 12.47
N ALA A 16 1.91 -8.38 11.43
CA ALA A 16 1.89 -9.29 10.29
C ALA A 16 3.26 -9.36 9.60
N ARG A 17 3.64 -10.56 9.18
CA ARG A 17 4.87 -10.84 8.43
C ARG A 17 4.52 -11.68 7.22
N SER A 18 5.05 -11.32 6.05
CA SER A 18 4.92 -12.17 4.86
C SER A 18 6.14 -13.06 4.67
N SER A 19 5.99 -14.10 3.84
CA SER A 19 7.10 -14.97 3.47
C SER A 19 8.23 -14.24 2.74
N SER A 20 7.92 -13.12 2.09
CA SER A 20 8.91 -12.28 1.40
C SER A 20 9.55 -11.21 2.31
N GLY A 21 9.19 -11.18 3.61
CA GLY A 21 9.79 -10.27 4.58
C GLY A 21 9.08 -8.92 4.72
N ALA A 22 7.89 -8.78 4.17
CA ALA A 22 7.07 -7.58 4.37
C ALA A 22 6.57 -7.50 5.81
N ILE A 23 6.49 -6.29 6.37
CA ILE A 23 6.29 -6.06 7.79
C ILE A 23 5.09 -5.15 8.03
N GLY A 24 4.25 -5.57 8.97
CA GLY A 24 3.26 -4.73 9.66
C GLY A 24 2.00 -4.44 8.89
N LEU A 25 1.26 -3.42 9.33
CA LEU A 25 -0.06 -3.08 8.82
C LEU A 25 -0.12 -2.87 7.32
N MET A 26 0.88 -2.22 6.75
CA MET A 26 0.93 -1.94 5.31
C MET A 26 1.92 -2.81 4.55
N GLN A 27 2.48 -3.83 5.21
CA GLN A 27 3.36 -4.82 4.61
C GLN A 27 4.50 -4.19 3.81
N LEU A 28 5.31 -3.38 4.48
CA LEU A 28 6.47 -2.74 3.87
C LEU A 28 7.70 -3.66 3.90
N LEU A 29 8.36 -3.76 2.77
CA LEU A 29 9.66 -4.41 2.70
C LEU A 29 10.74 -3.51 3.32
N PRO A 30 11.73 -4.09 4.02
CA PRO A 30 12.82 -3.30 4.61
C PRO A 30 13.51 -2.35 3.63
N ALA A 31 13.80 -2.82 2.41
CA ALA A 31 14.45 -1.99 1.38
C ALA A 31 13.59 -0.79 0.99
N THR A 32 12.27 -0.99 0.84
CA THR A 32 11.34 0.09 0.53
C THR A 32 11.32 1.12 1.66
N ALA A 33 11.23 0.66 2.89
CA ALA A 33 11.20 1.54 4.06
C ALA A 33 12.48 2.34 4.21
N LYS A 34 13.64 1.74 3.94
CA LYS A 34 14.93 2.46 3.94
C LYS A 34 14.96 3.56 2.87
N GLY A 35 14.41 3.28 1.68
CA GLY A 35 14.28 4.28 0.62
C GLY A 35 13.39 5.45 1.03
N ILE A 36 12.26 5.15 1.69
CA ILE A 36 11.36 6.18 2.22
C ILE A 36 12.09 7.05 3.26
N ALA A 37 12.83 6.42 4.17
CA ALA A 37 13.60 7.13 5.19
C ALA A 37 14.61 8.11 4.56
N VAL A 38 15.30 7.70 3.50
CA VAL A 38 16.22 8.56 2.76
C VAL A 38 15.48 9.79 2.19
N HIS A 39 14.32 9.57 1.58
CA HIS A 39 13.54 10.66 0.97
C HIS A 39 12.93 11.62 1.98
N THR A 40 12.63 11.14 3.19
CA THR A 40 11.95 11.92 4.22
C THR A 40 12.86 12.44 5.32
N GLY A 41 14.18 12.20 5.21
CA GLY A 41 15.14 12.64 6.21
C GLY A 41 15.14 11.80 7.47
N GLY A 42 14.66 10.56 7.43
CA GLY A 42 14.57 9.65 8.57
C GLY A 42 15.91 9.00 8.95
N SER A 43 16.90 9.80 9.33
CA SER A 43 18.26 9.34 9.61
C SER A 43 18.35 8.37 10.80
N ARG A 44 17.34 8.37 11.68
CA ARG A 44 17.29 7.49 12.87
C ARG A 44 16.38 6.28 12.66
N PHE A 45 15.82 6.12 11.47
CA PHE A 45 14.93 5.01 11.16
C PHE A 45 15.67 3.68 11.25
N ARG A 46 15.02 2.69 11.91
CA ARG A 46 15.47 1.30 11.96
C ARG A 46 14.36 0.41 11.44
N VAL A 47 14.72 -0.71 10.81
CA VAL A 47 13.73 -1.66 10.26
C VAL A 47 12.76 -2.14 11.35
N SER A 48 13.24 -2.32 12.58
CA SER A 48 12.37 -2.71 13.71
C SER A 48 11.28 -1.68 14.03
N ASP A 49 11.43 -0.43 13.61
CA ASP A 49 10.39 0.60 13.78
C ASP A 49 9.12 0.28 13.01
N LEU A 50 9.21 -0.55 11.98
CA LEU A 50 8.05 -0.97 11.17
C LEU A 50 7.05 -1.82 11.97
N ASP A 51 7.43 -2.37 13.10
CA ASP A 51 6.51 -3.05 14.01
C ASP A 51 5.62 -2.07 14.78
N ASN A 52 6.00 -0.80 14.84
CA ASN A 52 5.15 0.24 15.41
C ASN A 52 4.07 0.61 14.40
N PRO A 53 2.76 0.42 14.75
CA PRO A 53 1.67 0.68 13.81
C PRO A 53 1.66 2.10 13.26
N GLU A 54 1.94 3.09 14.09
CA GLU A 54 1.94 4.50 13.68
C GLU A 54 3.03 4.77 12.64
N ILE A 55 4.25 4.27 12.88
CA ILE A 55 5.36 4.44 11.95
C ILE A 55 5.08 3.68 10.64
N ASN A 56 4.57 2.47 10.76
CA ASN A 56 4.25 1.65 9.58
C ASN A 56 3.24 2.35 8.67
N VAL A 57 2.14 2.83 9.23
CA VAL A 57 1.10 3.54 8.46
C VAL A 57 1.62 4.86 7.91
N ARG A 58 2.44 5.59 8.65
CA ARG A 58 3.04 6.83 8.18
C ARG A 58 3.93 6.58 6.95
N TYR A 59 4.79 5.58 7.01
CA TYR A 59 5.67 5.21 5.89
C TYR A 59 4.89 4.64 4.71
N GLY A 60 3.96 3.74 4.97
CA GLY A 60 3.14 3.14 3.92
C GLY A 60 2.25 4.14 3.21
N SER A 61 1.63 5.06 3.95
CA SER A 61 0.79 6.10 3.35
C SER A 61 1.61 7.09 2.53
N TRP A 62 2.81 7.45 3.00
CA TRP A 62 3.73 8.28 2.22
C TRP A 62 4.10 7.58 0.90
N TYR A 63 4.42 6.29 0.97
CA TYR A 63 4.79 5.51 -0.20
C TYR A 63 3.64 5.40 -1.20
N LEU A 64 2.44 5.11 -0.71
CA LEU A 64 1.26 5.04 -1.56
C LEU A 64 1.01 6.39 -2.25
N ARG A 65 1.14 7.50 -1.55
CA ARG A 65 1.01 8.84 -2.12
C ARG A 65 2.08 9.10 -3.18
N HIS A 66 3.31 8.69 -2.90
CA HIS A 66 4.41 8.79 -3.86
C HIS A 66 4.09 8.06 -5.17
N LEU A 67 3.53 6.86 -5.07
CA LEU A 67 3.15 6.08 -6.26
C LEU A 67 1.98 6.71 -7.00
N LEU A 68 0.98 7.25 -6.28
CA LEU A 68 -0.13 7.96 -6.89
C LEU A 68 0.36 9.18 -7.68
N ASP A 69 1.28 9.93 -7.12
CA ASP A 69 1.87 11.10 -7.79
C ASP A 69 2.71 10.69 -8.99
N LYS A 70 3.48 9.60 -8.86
CA LYS A 70 4.34 9.10 -9.93
C LYS A 70 3.53 8.63 -11.15
N TYR A 71 2.49 7.84 -10.93
CA TYR A 71 1.75 7.20 -12.02
C TYR A 71 0.51 7.96 -12.47
N GLY A 72 -0.02 8.85 -11.64
CA GLY A 72 -1.21 9.62 -11.95
C GLY A 72 -2.49 8.81 -12.07
N ASP A 73 -2.45 7.53 -11.71
CA ASP A 73 -3.57 6.58 -11.84
C ASP A 73 -3.58 5.64 -10.64
N GLU A 74 -4.74 5.54 -9.98
CA GLU A 74 -4.90 4.73 -8.77
C GLU A 74 -4.58 3.24 -9.02
N ARG A 75 -5.10 2.68 -10.10
CA ARG A 75 -4.88 1.26 -10.40
C ARG A 75 -3.42 0.93 -10.62
N THR A 76 -2.73 1.79 -11.35
CA THR A 76 -1.29 1.63 -11.60
C THR A 76 -0.47 1.79 -10.31
N ALA A 77 -0.83 2.76 -9.48
CA ALA A 77 -0.19 2.95 -8.17
C ALA A 77 -0.38 1.74 -7.25
N LEU A 78 -1.59 1.20 -7.19
CA LEU A 78 -1.87 -0.01 -6.40
C LEU A 78 -1.12 -1.23 -6.96
N ALA A 79 -1.03 -1.35 -8.27
CA ALA A 79 -0.24 -2.42 -8.90
C ALA A 79 1.24 -2.31 -8.50
N ALA A 80 1.80 -1.11 -8.51
CA ALA A 80 3.18 -0.86 -8.11
C ALA A 80 3.41 -1.10 -6.62
N TYR A 81 2.42 -0.79 -5.78
CA TYR A 81 2.49 -1.09 -4.36
C TYR A 81 2.63 -2.59 -4.11
N ASN A 82 1.87 -3.41 -4.84
CA ASN A 82 1.88 -4.86 -4.70
C ASN A 82 3.05 -5.54 -5.43
N ALA A 83 3.27 -5.18 -6.70
CA ALA A 83 4.22 -5.88 -7.57
C ALA A 83 5.61 -5.23 -7.63
N GLY A 84 5.75 -4.00 -7.13
CA GLY A 84 6.97 -3.22 -7.22
C GLY A 84 7.01 -2.32 -8.44
N GLN A 85 7.72 -1.20 -8.32
CA GLN A 85 7.82 -0.20 -9.37
C GLN A 85 8.54 -0.73 -10.61
N GLU A 86 9.57 -1.55 -10.43
CA GLU A 86 10.33 -2.10 -11.56
C GLU A 86 9.47 -2.91 -12.50
N ASN A 87 8.59 -3.76 -11.96
CA ASN A 87 7.67 -4.55 -12.77
C ASN A 87 6.69 -3.67 -13.53
N VAL A 88 6.07 -2.71 -12.83
CA VAL A 88 5.08 -1.82 -13.44
C VAL A 88 5.72 -0.96 -14.53
N ASP A 89 6.91 -0.41 -14.27
CA ASP A 89 7.63 0.42 -15.25
C ASP A 89 7.98 -0.40 -16.50
N ARG A 90 8.42 -1.65 -16.32
CA ARG A 90 8.71 -2.55 -17.43
C ARG A 90 7.45 -2.86 -18.24
N TRP A 91 6.34 -3.17 -17.59
CA TRP A 91 5.08 -3.45 -18.28
C TRP A 91 4.62 -2.24 -19.11
N ARG A 92 4.78 -1.05 -18.58
CA ARG A 92 4.42 0.18 -19.31
C ARG A 92 5.31 0.41 -20.52
N GLU A 93 6.61 0.18 -20.38
CA GLU A 93 7.56 0.28 -21.51
C GLU A 93 7.24 -0.72 -22.62
N GLU A 94 6.78 -1.91 -22.24
CA GLU A 94 6.40 -2.97 -23.18
C GLU A 94 4.97 -2.81 -23.72
N GLY A 95 4.25 -1.77 -23.32
CA GLY A 95 2.87 -1.55 -23.73
C GLY A 95 1.88 -2.55 -23.15
N GLN A 96 2.25 -3.19 -22.05
CA GLN A 96 1.39 -4.17 -21.38
C GLN A 96 0.60 -3.52 -20.24
N GLY A 97 -0.53 -4.14 -19.88
CA GLY A 97 -1.21 -3.87 -18.62
C GLY A 97 -0.54 -4.61 -17.47
N ILE A 98 -1.29 -4.82 -16.38
CA ILE A 98 -0.79 -5.56 -15.21
C ILE A 98 -0.60 -7.02 -15.59
N ALA A 99 0.65 -7.48 -15.68
CA ALA A 99 0.96 -8.81 -16.18
C ALA A 99 0.73 -9.94 -15.17
N PHE A 100 0.87 -9.66 -13.86
CA PHE A 100 0.66 -10.68 -12.82
C PHE A 100 -0.82 -10.81 -12.46
N ALA A 101 -1.35 -12.02 -12.53
CA ALA A 101 -2.73 -12.31 -12.11
C ALA A 101 -2.97 -11.95 -10.64
N GLU A 102 -2.00 -12.24 -9.76
CA GLU A 102 -2.04 -11.88 -8.35
C GLU A 102 -2.21 -10.37 -8.15
N THR A 103 -1.47 -9.57 -8.90
CA THR A 103 -1.53 -8.11 -8.82
C THR A 103 -2.86 -7.58 -9.33
N ARG A 104 -3.38 -8.14 -10.42
CA ARG A 104 -4.73 -7.78 -10.92
C ARG A 104 -5.80 -8.06 -9.85
N HIS A 105 -5.70 -9.20 -9.18
CA HIS A 105 -6.60 -9.56 -8.10
C HIS A 105 -6.47 -8.59 -6.90
N TYR A 106 -5.25 -8.25 -6.52
CA TYR A 106 -4.96 -7.29 -5.47
C TYR A 106 -5.63 -5.94 -5.73
N VAL A 107 -5.45 -5.39 -6.93
CA VAL A 107 -6.04 -4.10 -7.32
C VAL A 107 -7.56 -4.14 -7.20
N LYS A 108 -8.19 -5.19 -7.74
CA LYS A 108 -9.65 -5.36 -7.65
C LYS A 108 -10.14 -5.45 -6.21
N ARG A 109 -9.42 -6.18 -5.36
CA ARG A 109 -9.76 -6.32 -3.94
C ARG A 109 -9.68 -4.99 -3.19
N VAL A 110 -8.61 -4.22 -3.40
CA VAL A 110 -8.46 -2.93 -2.76
C VAL A 110 -9.54 -1.95 -3.23
N GLU A 111 -9.83 -1.90 -4.53
CA GLU A 111 -10.90 -1.06 -5.06
C GLU A 111 -12.27 -1.44 -4.49
N HIS A 112 -12.55 -2.73 -4.35
CA HIS A 112 -13.79 -3.23 -3.74
C HIS A 112 -13.87 -2.82 -2.25
N LEU A 113 -12.80 -3.03 -1.49
CA LEU A 113 -12.72 -2.65 -0.09
C LEU A 113 -12.89 -1.13 0.10
N LYS A 114 -12.27 -0.34 -0.78
CA LYS A 114 -12.45 1.12 -0.78
C LYS A 114 -13.92 1.49 -0.88
N THR A 115 -14.65 0.84 -1.77
CA THR A 115 -16.09 1.07 -1.95
C THR A 115 -16.87 0.69 -0.70
N LEU A 116 -16.57 -0.47 -0.09
CA LEU A 116 -17.23 -0.93 1.13
C LEU A 116 -17.00 0.04 2.30
N TYR A 117 -15.77 0.49 2.50
CA TYR A 117 -15.44 1.44 3.58
C TYR A 117 -16.15 2.78 3.36
N ARG A 118 -16.18 3.26 2.13
CA ARG A 118 -16.87 4.51 1.80
C ARG A 118 -18.37 4.42 2.10
N ARG A 119 -19.02 3.31 1.75
CA ARG A 119 -20.44 3.06 2.03
C ARG A 119 -20.70 2.96 3.53
N GLY A 120 -19.87 2.22 4.26
CA GLY A 120 -19.97 2.10 5.71
C GLY A 120 -19.87 3.44 6.43
N TYR A 121 -18.92 4.26 6.02
CA TYR A 121 -18.74 5.60 6.58
C TYR A 121 -19.97 6.48 6.31
N ARG A 122 -20.51 6.46 5.09
CA ARG A 122 -21.72 7.20 4.75
C ARG A 122 -22.92 6.75 5.58
N SER A 123 -23.09 5.45 5.75
CA SER A 123 -24.14 4.89 6.56
C SER A 123 -24.07 5.38 8.00
N GLN A 124 -22.89 5.42 8.59
CA GLN A 124 -22.69 5.94 9.94
C GLN A 124 -23.01 7.44 10.04
N LEU A 125 -22.62 8.23 9.07
CA LEU A 125 -22.91 9.66 9.04
C LEU A 125 -24.41 9.93 8.99
N TYR A 126 -25.17 9.19 8.19
CA TYR A 126 -26.60 9.37 8.06
C TYR A 126 -27.37 8.74 9.23
N ALA A 127 -26.87 7.67 9.81
CA ALA A 127 -27.51 7.01 10.95
C ALA A 127 -27.41 7.83 12.24
N SER A 128 -26.42 8.71 12.37
CA SER A 128 -26.23 9.58 13.56
C SER A 128 -27.09 10.82 13.55
N ASN A 129 -27.83 11.05 12.49
CA ASN A 129 -28.78 12.14 12.35
C ASN A 129 -30.22 11.64 12.54
#